data_087685038c62aa5dc21da5576aa374a8
#
_entry.id   087685038c62aa5dc21da5576aa374a8
#
_cell.length_a   1.000
_cell.length_b   1.000
_cell.length_c   1.000
_cell.angle_alpha   90.00
_cell.angle_beta   90.00
_cell.angle_gamma   90.00
#
_symmetry.space_group_name_H-M   'P 1'
#
loop_
_entity.id
_entity.type
_entity.pdbx_description
1 polymer ?
#
loop_
_entity_poly.entity_id
_entity_poly.type
_entity_poly.pdbx_seq_one_letter_code
_entity_poly.pdbx_strand_id
1 'polypeptide(L)'
;MRIGGYRLRQHLKMLAPMFALLLVVWALRWIIGSLGTPGWLLQVMSITAATPVAVLLAVLVIHSRRFGGYVNVVVSSFLLNFWAESLVVAAIAFSVLTGISNVYAVPEFSVTGPDPMHLRHIRAHLTFSIGIGTLAGAAMGCLLLFLLRRLVPAKPAEESPAINRWKP
;
A
#
# COMPACT_ATOMS: atom_id res chain seq x y z
N MET A 1 17.06 14.11 -2.38
CA MET A 1 15.75 14.66 -2.00
C MET A 1 15.29 14.03 -0.69
N ARG A 2 14.76 14.79 0.26
CA ARG A 2 14.14 14.30 1.51
C ARG A 2 12.67 14.70 1.53
N ILE A 3 11.81 13.80 1.96
CA ILE A 3 10.37 14.03 2.07
C ILE A 3 9.97 13.75 3.51
N GLY A 4 9.36 14.71 4.19
CA GLY A 4 9.03 14.58 5.61
C GLY A 4 10.23 14.29 6.51
N GLY A 5 11.43 14.78 6.15
CA GLY A 5 12.68 14.56 6.88
C GLY A 5 13.46 13.30 6.47
N TYR A 6 12.89 12.39 5.69
CA TYR A 6 13.49 11.11 5.33
C TYR A 6 13.77 10.99 3.82
N ARG A 7 14.76 10.17 3.45
CA ARG A 7 15.04 9.83 2.05
C ARG A 7 14.06 8.77 1.56
N LEU A 8 13.77 8.75 0.25
CA LEU A 8 12.91 7.73 -0.36
C LEU A 8 13.33 6.29 0.02
N ARG A 9 14.64 5.99 -0.01
CA ARG A 9 15.17 4.68 0.40
C ARG A 9 14.76 4.28 1.82
N GLN A 10 14.61 5.24 2.75
CA GLN A 10 14.19 4.97 4.13
C GLN A 10 12.71 4.61 4.18
N HIS A 11 11.85 5.30 3.39
CA HIS A 11 10.44 4.92 3.22
C HIS A 11 10.31 3.51 2.64
N LEU A 12 11.03 3.19 1.56
CA LEU A 12 10.99 1.87 0.94
C LEU A 12 11.43 0.77 1.91
N LYS A 13 12.49 0.99 2.70
CA LYS A 13 12.92 0.02 3.74
C LYS A 13 11.87 -0.17 4.83
N MET A 14 11.25 0.91 5.28
CA MET A 14 10.19 0.85 6.30
C MET A 14 8.96 0.11 5.77
N LEU A 15 8.59 0.32 4.50
CA LEU A 15 7.41 -0.26 3.87
C LEU A 15 7.65 -1.67 3.30
N ALA A 16 8.89 -2.18 3.32
CA ALA A 16 9.22 -3.48 2.73
C ALA A 16 8.30 -4.64 3.19
N PRO A 17 7.95 -4.79 4.48
CA PRO A 17 7.03 -5.85 4.89
C PRO A 17 5.61 -5.65 4.34
N MET A 18 5.15 -4.42 4.16
CA MET A 18 3.84 -4.11 3.58
C MET A 18 3.82 -4.38 2.07
N PHE A 19 4.91 -4.07 1.37
CA PHE A 19 5.07 -4.45 -0.04
C PHE A 19 5.05 -5.98 -0.21
N ALA A 20 5.73 -6.70 0.67
CA ALA A 20 5.71 -8.17 0.67
C ALA A 20 4.31 -8.72 0.96
N LEU A 21 3.59 -8.15 1.93
CA LEU A 21 2.19 -8.51 2.22
C LEU A 21 1.31 -8.36 0.97
N LEU A 22 1.37 -7.22 0.30
CA LEU A 22 0.59 -6.96 -0.91
C LEU A 22 0.95 -7.91 -2.05
N LEU A 23 2.25 -8.23 -2.22
CA LEU A 23 2.70 -9.21 -3.20
C LEU A 23 2.15 -10.61 -2.90
N VAL A 24 2.16 -11.02 -1.63
CA VAL A 24 1.61 -12.32 -1.21
C VAL A 24 0.10 -12.39 -1.47
N VAL A 25 -0.65 -11.36 -1.09
CA VAL A 25 -2.10 -11.30 -1.36
C VAL A 25 -2.38 -11.34 -2.85
N TRP A 26 -1.62 -10.59 -3.66
CA TRP A 26 -1.73 -10.59 -5.11
C TRP A 26 -1.47 -11.99 -5.70
N ALA A 27 -0.40 -12.66 -5.29
CA ALA A 27 -0.06 -13.99 -5.79
C ALA A 27 -1.08 -15.05 -5.36
N LEU A 28 -1.52 -15.01 -4.10
CA LEU A 28 -2.57 -15.91 -3.60
C LEU A 28 -3.87 -15.73 -4.38
N ARG A 29 -4.32 -14.50 -4.60
CA ARG A 29 -5.53 -14.23 -5.40
C ARG A 29 -5.40 -14.76 -6.83
N TRP A 30 -4.22 -14.64 -7.44
CA TRP A 30 -3.98 -15.19 -8.77
C TRP A 30 -4.14 -16.72 -8.76
N ILE A 31 -3.48 -17.40 -7.82
CA ILE A 31 -3.53 -18.86 -7.71
C ILE A 31 -4.95 -19.34 -7.44
N ILE A 32 -5.62 -18.81 -6.42
CA ILE A 32 -6.98 -19.25 -6.06
C ILE A 32 -8.00 -18.90 -7.16
N GLY A 33 -7.80 -17.79 -7.87
CA GLY A 33 -8.64 -17.39 -9.00
C GLY A 33 -8.55 -18.40 -10.16
N SER A 34 -7.37 -19.00 -10.41
CA SER A 34 -7.20 -20.03 -11.42
C SER A 34 -7.80 -21.39 -11.03
N LEU A 35 -8.12 -21.60 -9.76
CA LEU A 35 -8.74 -22.81 -9.24
C LEU A 35 -10.29 -22.79 -9.25
N GLY A 36 -10.90 -21.75 -9.85
CA GLY A 36 -12.36 -21.63 -9.91
C GLY A 36 -13.03 -21.29 -8.58
N THR A 37 -12.33 -20.57 -7.73
CA THR A 37 -12.79 -20.18 -6.39
C THR A 37 -14.04 -19.28 -6.45
N PRO A 38 -14.98 -19.39 -5.49
CA PRO A 38 -16.17 -18.54 -5.43
C PRO A 38 -15.82 -17.05 -5.38
N GLY A 39 -16.59 -16.22 -6.12
CA GLY A 39 -16.30 -14.80 -6.30
C GLY A 39 -16.21 -13.99 -4.99
N TRP A 40 -17.02 -14.34 -3.97
CA TRP A 40 -16.96 -13.65 -2.67
C TRP A 40 -15.60 -13.79 -1.97
N LEU A 41 -14.96 -14.96 -2.08
CA LEU A 41 -13.63 -15.18 -1.50
C LEU A 41 -12.57 -14.39 -2.24
N LEU A 42 -12.68 -14.28 -3.58
CA LEU A 42 -11.81 -13.45 -4.41
C LEU A 42 -11.96 -11.96 -4.08
N GLN A 43 -13.16 -11.50 -3.70
CA GLN A 43 -13.39 -10.12 -3.27
C GLN A 43 -12.71 -9.83 -1.92
N VAL A 44 -12.86 -10.72 -0.93
CA VAL A 44 -12.21 -10.58 0.39
C VAL A 44 -10.69 -10.59 0.25
N MET A 45 -10.14 -11.47 -0.60
CA MET A 45 -8.71 -11.57 -0.87
C MET A 45 -8.25 -10.59 -1.97
N SER A 46 -8.93 -9.45 -2.12
CA SER A 46 -8.53 -8.47 -3.12
C SER A 46 -7.37 -7.60 -2.63
N ILE A 47 -6.53 -7.19 -3.57
CA ILE A 47 -5.47 -6.22 -3.28
C ILE A 47 -6.06 -4.88 -2.85
N THR A 48 -7.25 -4.55 -3.35
CA THR A 48 -8.01 -3.35 -2.97
C THR A 48 -8.40 -3.38 -1.48
N ALA A 49 -8.75 -4.55 -0.93
CA ALA A 49 -9.02 -4.71 0.50
C ALA A 49 -7.73 -4.75 1.34
N ALA A 50 -6.66 -5.33 0.83
CA ALA A 50 -5.38 -5.44 1.53
C ALA A 50 -4.62 -4.11 1.62
N THR A 51 -4.76 -3.22 0.63
CA THR A 51 -4.01 -1.95 0.59
C THR A 51 -4.34 -1.02 1.76
N PRO A 52 -5.61 -0.76 2.14
CA PRO A 52 -5.95 -0.01 3.34
C PRO A 52 -5.32 -0.60 4.61
N VAL A 53 -5.34 -1.92 4.76
CA VAL A 53 -4.71 -2.60 5.90
C VAL A 53 -3.21 -2.34 5.93
N ALA A 54 -2.54 -2.45 4.78
CA ALA A 54 -1.11 -2.15 4.67
C ALA A 54 -0.79 -0.68 5.03
N VAL A 55 -1.66 0.28 4.64
CA VAL A 55 -1.52 1.69 5.02
C VAL A 55 -1.66 1.86 6.53
N LEU A 56 -2.67 1.25 7.17
CA LEU A 56 -2.86 1.33 8.63
C LEU A 56 -1.66 0.72 9.38
N LEU A 57 -1.14 -0.41 8.93
CA LEU A 57 0.07 -1.01 9.48
C LEU A 57 1.29 -0.08 9.33
N ALA A 58 1.44 0.58 8.18
CA ALA A 58 2.49 1.57 7.97
C ALA A 58 2.39 2.73 8.97
N VAL A 59 1.16 3.21 9.26
CA VAL A 59 0.92 4.27 10.25
C VAL A 59 1.32 3.84 11.65
N LEU A 60 1.02 2.59 12.05
CA LEU A 60 1.46 2.04 13.34
C LEU A 60 2.99 2.04 13.45
N VAL A 61 3.69 1.65 12.37
CA VAL A 61 5.16 1.70 12.31
C VAL A 61 5.68 3.13 12.34
N ILE A 62 5.04 4.06 11.62
CA ILE A 62 5.40 5.49 11.65
C ILE A 62 5.28 6.04 13.07
N HIS A 63 4.18 5.73 13.78
CA HIS A 63 3.97 6.17 15.15
C HIS A 63 4.98 5.55 16.11
N SER A 64 5.12 4.22 16.12
CA SER A 64 5.98 3.49 17.06
C SER A 64 7.47 3.81 16.89
N ARG A 65 7.93 3.96 15.64
CA ARG A 65 9.33 4.30 15.33
C ARG A 65 9.60 5.80 15.26
N ARG A 66 8.61 6.65 15.53
CA ARG A 66 8.71 8.12 15.36
C ARG A 66 9.22 8.51 13.97
N PHE A 67 8.80 7.78 12.95
CA PHE A 67 9.21 7.99 11.57
C PHE A 67 8.45 9.16 10.94
N GLY A 68 8.70 10.38 11.44
CA GLY A 68 8.13 11.62 10.91
C GLY A 68 6.67 11.87 11.31
N GLY A 69 5.87 12.39 10.37
CA GLY A 69 4.51 12.87 10.61
C GLY A 69 3.54 12.58 9.48
N TYR A 70 2.53 13.43 9.35
CA TYR A 70 1.46 13.29 8.36
C TYR A 70 1.97 13.19 6.91
N VAL A 71 3.01 13.98 6.55
CA VAL A 71 3.65 13.91 5.23
C VAL A 71 4.15 12.48 4.94
N ASN A 72 4.72 11.80 5.94
CA ASN A 72 5.21 10.42 5.75
C ASN A 72 4.05 9.43 5.60
N VAL A 73 2.89 9.69 6.21
CA VAL A 73 1.66 8.89 6.00
C VAL A 73 1.20 9.04 4.55
N VAL A 74 1.11 10.27 4.03
CA VAL A 74 0.72 10.53 2.63
C VAL A 74 1.66 9.84 1.66
N VAL A 75 2.97 9.97 1.87
CA VAL A 75 3.98 9.30 1.01
C VAL A 75 3.86 7.78 1.09
N SER A 76 3.64 7.23 2.29
CA SER A 76 3.46 5.78 2.46
C SER A 76 2.18 5.29 1.78
N SER A 77 1.08 6.02 1.90
CA SER A 77 -0.18 5.73 1.21
C SER A 77 0.02 5.72 -0.30
N PHE A 78 0.68 6.74 -0.86
CA PHE A 78 0.98 6.79 -2.29
C PHE A 78 1.83 5.60 -2.74
N LEU A 79 2.93 5.31 -2.04
CA LEU A 79 3.85 4.22 -2.42
C LEU A 79 3.17 2.84 -2.36
N LEU A 80 2.33 2.60 -1.36
CA LEU A 80 1.60 1.35 -1.21
C LEU A 80 0.51 1.19 -2.29
N ASN A 81 -0.26 2.23 -2.58
CA ASN A 81 -1.24 2.20 -3.67
C ASN A 81 -0.57 2.06 -5.03
N PHE A 82 0.50 2.81 -5.30
CA PHE A 82 1.26 2.69 -6.53
C PHE A 82 1.78 1.26 -6.74
N TRP A 83 2.33 0.63 -5.69
CA TRP A 83 2.81 -0.74 -5.74
C TRP A 83 1.67 -1.73 -6.02
N ALA A 84 0.57 -1.63 -5.27
CA ALA A 84 -0.61 -2.49 -5.42
C ALA A 84 -1.16 -2.45 -6.85
N GLU A 85 -1.37 -1.24 -7.38
CA GLU A 85 -1.92 -1.04 -8.73
C GLU A 85 -0.91 -1.47 -9.82
N SER A 86 0.39 -1.30 -9.59
CA SER A 86 1.42 -1.81 -10.50
C SER A 86 1.38 -3.34 -10.61
N LEU A 87 1.12 -4.06 -9.52
CA LEU A 87 0.95 -5.52 -9.53
C LEU A 87 -0.30 -5.94 -10.32
N VAL A 88 -1.41 -5.22 -10.19
CA VAL A 88 -2.63 -5.46 -10.97
C VAL A 88 -2.37 -5.22 -12.46
N VAL A 89 -1.76 -4.09 -12.81
CA VAL A 89 -1.41 -3.77 -14.20
C VAL A 89 -0.48 -4.80 -14.80
N ALA A 90 0.50 -5.30 -14.03
CA ALA A 90 1.41 -6.37 -14.48
C ALA A 90 0.64 -7.66 -14.80
N ALA A 91 -0.37 -8.03 -13.99
CA ALA A 91 -1.20 -9.20 -14.26
C ALA A 91 -2.08 -9.02 -15.50
N ILE A 92 -2.65 -7.84 -15.72
CA ILE A 92 -3.43 -7.53 -16.92
C ILE A 92 -2.52 -7.58 -18.16
N ALA A 93 -1.35 -6.95 -18.09
CA ALA A 93 -0.38 -6.96 -19.18
C ALA A 93 0.08 -8.39 -19.52
N PHE A 94 0.30 -9.24 -18.51
CA PHE A 94 0.59 -10.67 -18.74
C PHE A 94 -0.54 -11.35 -19.51
N SER A 95 -1.80 -11.11 -19.13
CA SER A 95 -2.96 -11.68 -19.86
C SER A 95 -3.00 -11.24 -21.32
N VAL A 96 -2.77 -9.96 -21.58
CA VAL A 96 -2.73 -9.41 -22.97
C VAL A 96 -1.62 -10.03 -23.78
N LEU A 97 -0.42 -10.17 -23.21
CA LEU A 97 0.76 -10.67 -23.93
C LEU A 97 0.71 -12.19 -24.21
N THR A 98 0.11 -12.95 -23.30
CA THR A 98 0.11 -14.42 -23.39
C THR A 98 -1.21 -15.00 -23.92
N GLY A 99 -2.29 -14.23 -23.91
CA GLY A 99 -3.64 -14.71 -24.18
C GLY A 99 -4.23 -15.55 -23.04
N ILE A 100 -3.51 -15.72 -21.90
CA ILE A 100 -3.97 -16.48 -20.74
C ILE A 100 -4.80 -15.56 -19.86
N SER A 101 -6.10 -15.83 -19.76
CA SER A 101 -6.98 -15.07 -18.87
C SER A 101 -6.63 -15.30 -17.39
N ASN A 102 -6.72 -14.24 -16.59
CA ASN A 102 -6.53 -14.31 -15.15
C ASN A 102 -7.55 -13.42 -14.43
N VAL A 103 -7.66 -13.58 -13.12
CA VAL A 103 -8.64 -12.90 -12.27
C VAL A 103 -8.54 -11.37 -12.29
N TYR A 104 -7.38 -10.82 -12.65
CA TYR A 104 -7.15 -9.37 -12.73
C TYR A 104 -7.51 -8.78 -14.11
N ALA A 105 -7.57 -9.60 -15.14
CA ALA A 105 -7.95 -9.16 -16.47
C ALA A 105 -9.47 -9.00 -16.62
N VAL A 106 -10.26 -9.60 -15.72
CA VAL A 106 -11.71 -9.42 -15.67
C VAL A 106 -12.02 -8.09 -15.01
N PRO A 107 -12.69 -7.14 -15.68
CA PRO A 107 -13.03 -5.84 -15.08
C PRO A 107 -13.98 -6.04 -13.90
N GLU A 108 -13.58 -5.65 -12.70
CA GLU A 108 -14.45 -5.64 -11.51
C GLU A 108 -15.50 -4.53 -11.59
N PHE A 109 -15.20 -3.46 -12.32
CA PHE A 109 -16.11 -2.36 -12.63
C PHE A 109 -16.32 -2.36 -14.13
N SER A 110 -17.55 -2.53 -14.56
CA SER A 110 -17.94 -2.60 -15.96
C SER A 110 -17.44 -1.38 -16.74
N VAL A 111 -16.37 -1.57 -17.49
CA VAL A 111 -15.97 -0.62 -18.52
C VAL A 111 -16.93 -0.85 -19.69
N THR A 112 -17.84 0.07 -19.91
CA THR A 112 -18.79 -0.03 -21.02
C THR A 112 -18.09 -0.02 -22.37
N GLY A 113 -18.34 -1.04 -23.16
CA GLY A 113 -17.82 -1.21 -24.51
C GLY A 113 -16.54 -2.04 -24.64
N PRO A 114 -16.17 -2.45 -25.88
CA PRO A 114 -15.06 -3.34 -26.14
C PRO A 114 -13.72 -2.70 -25.78
N ASP A 115 -12.90 -3.44 -25.03
CA ASP A 115 -11.53 -3.07 -24.64
C ASP A 115 -10.59 -4.29 -24.78
N PRO A 116 -10.34 -4.75 -26.01
CA PRO A 116 -9.64 -6.01 -26.27
C PRO A 116 -8.18 -5.99 -25.78
N MET A 117 -7.58 -4.83 -25.68
CA MET A 117 -6.21 -4.64 -25.17
C MET A 117 -6.19 -4.21 -23.69
N HIS A 118 -7.32 -4.21 -23.01
CA HIS A 118 -7.47 -3.74 -21.63
C HIS A 118 -6.87 -2.35 -21.32
N LEU A 119 -6.72 -1.49 -22.33
CA LEU A 119 -6.07 -0.19 -22.19
C LEU A 119 -6.86 0.76 -21.25
N ARG A 120 -8.21 0.76 -21.35
CA ARG A 120 -9.05 1.54 -20.44
C ARG A 120 -8.96 1.03 -19.02
N HIS A 121 -8.93 -0.30 -18.84
CA HIS A 121 -8.78 -0.95 -17.55
C HIS A 121 -7.42 -0.59 -16.92
N ILE A 122 -6.31 -0.76 -17.66
CA ILE A 122 -4.97 -0.36 -17.22
C ILE A 122 -4.93 1.13 -16.84
N ARG A 123 -5.49 2.00 -17.69
CA ARG A 123 -5.52 3.44 -17.42
C ARG A 123 -6.30 3.76 -16.14
N ALA A 124 -7.43 3.09 -15.90
CA ALA A 124 -8.20 3.27 -14.67
C ALA A 124 -7.37 2.96 -13.42
N HIS A 125 -6.62 1.86 -13.44
CA HIS A 125 -5.71 1.50 -12.33
C HIS A 125 -4.60 2.53 -12.15
N LEU A 126 -3.94 2.96 -13.22
CA LEU A 126 -2.82 3.90 -13.14
C LEU A 126 -3.24 5.35 -12.77
N THR A 127 -4.50 5.72 -12.93
CA THR A 127 -4.99 7.06 -12.64
C THR A 127 -5.95 7.09 -11.46
N PHE A 128 -7.16 6.55 -11.65
CA PHE A 128 -8.24 6.59 -10.67
C PHE A 128 -7.89 5.81 -9.39
N SER A 129 -7.46 4.56 -9.54
CA SER A 129 -7.22 3.70 -8.36
C SER A 129 -6.05 4.22 -7.53
N ILE A 130 -4.94 4.62 -8.16
CA ILE A 130 -3.81 5.23 -7.44
C ILE A 130 -4.26 6.54 -6.77
N GLY A 131 -4.97 7.41 -7.49
CA GLY A 131 -5.39 8.71 -6.97
C GLY A 131 -6.37 8.57 -5.79
N ILE A 132 -7.49 7.89 -6.00
CA ILE A 132 -8.53 7.70 -4.97
C ILE A 132 -7.99 6.87 -3.80
N GLY A 133 -7.28 5.78 -4.09
CA GLY A 133 -6.68 4.93 -3.06
C GLY A 133 -5.68 5.69 -2.19
N THR A 134 -4.85 6.55 -2.81
CA THR A 134 -3.91 7.40 -2.07
C THR A 134 -4.64 8.41 -1.18
N LEU A 135 -5.66 9.09 -1.69
CA LEU A 135 -6.43 10.07 -0.90
C LEU A 135 -7.16 9.40 0.26
N ALA A 136 -7.86 8.31 0.01
CA ALA A 136 -8.57 7.55 1.05
C ALA A 136 -7.61 6.99 2.10
N GLY A 137 -6.51 6.37 1.66
CA GLY A 137 -5.49 5.84 2.54
C GLY A 137 -4.80 6.92 3.36
N ALA A 138 -4.49 8.08 2.75
CA ALA A 138 -3.93 9.22 3.46
C ALA A 138 -4.91 9.78 4.50
N ALA A 139 -6.18 9.92 4.17
CA ALA A 139 -7.21 10.42 5.10
C ALA A 139 -7.35 9.48 6.31
N MET A 140 -7.54 8.17 6.07
CA MET A 140 -7.62 7.17 7.15
C MET A 140 -6.33 7.12 7.97
N GLY A 141 -5.19 7.12 7.30
CA GLY A 141 -3.89 7.03 7.97
C GLY A 141 -3.58 8.26 8.81
N CYS A 142 -3.91 9.46 8.32
CA CYS A 142 -3.75 10.70 9.08
C CYS A 142 -4.69 10.75 10.30
N LEU A 143 -5.93 10.29 10.15
CA LEU A 143 -6.87 10.16 11.26
C LEU A 143 -6.33 9.18 12.31
N LEU A 144 -5.88 8.00 11.90
CA LEU A 144 -5.29 7.03 12.81
C LEU A 144 -4.05 7.60 13.52
N LEU A 145 -3.14 8.27 12.80
CA LEU A 145 -1.96 8.88 13.41
C LEU A 145 -2.33 9.96 14.41
N PHE A 146 -3.36 10.76 14.12
CA PHE A 146 -3.89 11.77 15.06
C PHE A 146 -4.41 11.12 16.33
N LEU A 147 -5.23 10.07 16.22
CA LEU A 147 -5.78 9.35 17.37
C LEU A 147 -4.67 8.70 18.19
N LEU A 148 -3.70 8.04 17.54
CA LEU A 148 -2.57 7.43 18.24
C LEU A 148 -1.75 8.45 19.01
N ARG A 149 -1.50 9.63 18.44
CA ARG A 149 -0.75 10.68 19.14
C ARG A 149 -1.50 11.26 20.35
N ARG A 150 -2.83 11.27 20.30
CA ARG A 150 -3.66 11.73 21.41
C ARG A 150 -3.83 10.68 22.52
N LEU A 151 -4.08 9.42 22.13
CA LEU A 151 -4.46 8.35 23.04
C LEU A 151 -3.26 7.56 23.58
N VAL A 152 -2.22 7.44 22.76
CA VAL A 152 -1.01 6.69 23.07
C VAL A 152 0.21 7.57 22.78
N PRO A 153 0.51 8.55 23.64
CA PRO A 153 1.70 9.38 23.44
C PRO A 153 2.94 8.48 23.40
N ALA A 154 3.77 8.65 22.37
CA ALA A 154 5.02 7.92 22.29
C ALA A 154 5.88 8.23 23.53
N LYS A 155 6.37 7.19 24.24
CA LYS A 155 7.27 7.37 25.39
C LYS A 155 8.38 8.38 25.05
N PRO A 156 8.73 9.31 25.97
CA PRO A 156 9.90 10.14 25.79
C PRO A 156 11.09 9.28 25.41
N ALA A 157 11.96 9.74 24.50
CA ALA A 157 13.23 9.06 24.31
C ALA A 157 13.89 8.97 25.69
N GLU A 158 14.20 7.77 26.18
CA GLU A 158 15.02 7.62 27.38
C GLU A 158 16.25 8.50 27.14
N GLU A 159 16.43 9.49 27.97
CA GLU A 159 17.66 10.28 27.99
C GLU A 159 18.77 9.25 28.14
N SER A 160 19.58 9.09 27.09
CA SER A 160 20.78 8.26 27.17
C SER A 160 21.50 8.69 28.43
N PRO A 161 21.77 7.80 29.39
CA PRO A 161 22.39 8.17 30.63
C PRO A 161 23.61 9.01 30.27
N ALA A 162 23.62 10.24 30.79
CA ALA A 162 24.69 11.19 30.53
C ALA A 162 26.00 10.46 30.87
N ILE A 163 26.75 10.12 29.83
CA ILE A 163 28.12 9.62 30.03
C ILE A 163 28.79 10.71 30.83
N ASN A 164 28.92 10.46 32.14
CA ASN A 164 29.70 11.31 33.04
C ASN A 164 31.07 11.49 32.38
N ARG A 165 31.23 12.62 31.65
CA ARG A 165 32.55 13.04 31.24
C ARG A 165 33.33 13.29 32.51
N TRP A 166 34.13 12.34 32.88
CA TRP A 166 35.22 12.56 33.81
C TRP A 166 35.98 13.76 33.31
N LYS A 167 35.81 14.90 33.97
CA LYS A 167 36.76 15.98 33.84
C LYS A 167 37.95 15.64 34.72
N PRO A 168 39.16 15.64 34.19
CA PRO A 168 40.37 15.51 34.99
C PRO A 168 40.56 16.68 35.95
#